data_59f2ac826232e32af17ba0e704a3d16a
#
_entry.id   59f2ac826232e32af17ba0e704a3d16a
#
_cell.length_a   1.000
_cell.length_b   1.000
_cell.length_c   1.000
_cell.angle_alpha   90.00
_cell.angle_beta   90.00
_cell.angle_gamma   90.00
#
_symmetry.space_group_name_H-M   'P 1'
#
loop_
_entity.id
_entity.type
_entity.pdbx_description
1 polymer ?
#
loop_
_entity_poly.entity_id
_entity_poly.type
_entity_poly.pdbx_seq_one_letter_code
_entity_poly.pdbx_strand_id
1 'polypeptide(L)'
;MNELDEVRKIRKKLGMTQTELANRAGVSQSLIAKLESGRIDPTYTKTKKIFAALSDLEKKEEVKAGQLMNSRIVEVSSSTLIKEAISKMKKYEISQLPVIDGHRLVGLLSESTILDALLNSKASKVSEIMQESPPIVSKTTSIQVVSNLLKHYPVVVVSEGGKLVGLITKSDLLGKLYSG
;
A
#
# COMPACT_ATOMS: atom_id res chain seq x y z
N MET A 1 21.33 -13.53 -15.93
CA MET A 1 21.43 -13.68 -14.46
C MET A 1 20.59 -14.90 -14.16
N ASN A 2 21.18 -15.94 -13.55
CA ASN A 2 20.51 -17.23 -13.39
C ASN A 2 19.49 -17.09 -12.25
N GLU A 3 18.24 -17.53 -12.40
CA GLU A 3 17.20 -17.48 -11.35
C GLU A 3 17.67 -18.09 -10.03
N LEU A 4 18.57 -19.06 -10.09
CA LEU A 4 19.15 -19.73 -8.92
C LEU A 4 20.10 -18.83 -8.11
N ASP A 5 20.71 -17.80 -8.72
CA ASP A 5 21.54 -16.82 -7.99
C ASP A 5 20.68 -15.90 -7.09
N GLU A 6 19.40 -15.80 -7.39
CA GLU A 6 18.45 -15.02 -6.59
C GLU A 6 18.13 -15.69 -5.25
N VAL A 7 18.12 -17.03 -5.18
CA VAL A 7 17.82 -17.76 -3.95
C VAL A 7 18.69 -17.32 -2.79
N ARG A 8 20.00 -17.20 -3.01
CA ARG A 8 20.95 -16.74 -1.99
C ARG A 8 20.70 -15.29 -1.57
N LYS A 9 20.37 -14.41 -2.53
CA LYS A 9 20.11 -12.99 -2.28
C LYS A 9 18.83 -12.82 -1.45
N ILE A 10 17.74 -13.48 -1.87
CA ILE A 10 16.45 -13.43 -1.18
C ILE A 10 16.59 -14.01 0.24
N ARG A 11 17.20 -15.21 0.39
CA ARG A 11 17.42 -15.82 1.70
C ARG A 11 18.17 -14.89 2.65
N LYS A 12 19.28 -14.26 2.17
CA LYS A 12 20.06 -13.32 2.98
C LYS A 12 19.27 -12.07 3.35
N LYS A 13 18.48 -11.53 2.42
CA LYS A 13 17.58 -10.40 2.66
C LYS A 13 16.56 -10.71 3.76
N LEU A 14 16.08 -11.96 3.79
CA LEU A 14 15.16 -12.47 4.83
C LEU A 14 15.88 -12.88 6.13
N GLY A 15 17.17 -12.62 6.29
CA GLY A 15 17.94 -12.94 7.50
C GLY A 15 18.12 -14.44 7.79
N MET A 16 17.81 -15.32 6.82
CA MET A 16 17.78 -16.77 7.04
C MET A 16 19.13 -17.45 6.84
N THR A 17 19.37 -18.52 7.60
CA THR A 17 20.42 -19.49 7.34
C THR A 17 20.02 -20.48 6.24
N GLN A 18 20.98 -21.18 5.65
CA GLN A 18 20.71 -22.25 4.67
C GLN A 18 19.89 -23.39 5.28
N THR A 19 20.11 -23.69 6.57
CA THR A 19 19.37 -24.73 7.31
C THR A 19 17.91 -24.34 7.49
N GLU A 20 17.62 -23.11 7.85
CA GLU A 20 16.24 -22.63 8.00
C GLU A 20 15.47 -22.65 6.68
N LEU A 21 16.10 -22.21 5.58
CA LEU A 21 15.48 -22.31 4.25
C LEU A 21 15.24 -23.77 3.85
N ALA A 22 16.21 -24.66 4.08
CA ALA A 22 16.09 -26.08 3.76
C ALA A 22 14.91 -26.73 4.51
N ASN A 23 14.80 -26.49 5.82
CA ASN A 23 13.70 -27.02 6.65
C ASN A 23 12.34 -26.52 6.14
N ARG A 24 12.21 -25.23 5.81
CA ARG A 24 10.96 -24.66 5.30
C ARG A 24 10.58 -25.18 3.91
N ALA A 25 11.56 -25.36 3.04
CA ALA A 25 11.35 -25.89 1.70
C ALA A 25 11.19 -27.43 1.66
N GLY A 26 11.39 -28.12 2.79
CA GLY A 26 11.37 -29.59 2.85
C GLY A 26 12.46 -30.23 1.99
N VAL A 27 13.68 -29.67 2.02
CA VAL A 27 14.87 -30.17 1.30
C VAL A 27 16.06 -30.25 2.24
N SER A 28 17.16 -30.88 1.82
CA SER A 28 18.38 -30.94 2.63
C SER A 28 19.16 -29.61 2.59
N GLN A 29 19.84 -29.25 3.70
CA GLN A 29 20.74 -28.10 3.76
C GLN A 29 21.84 -28.20 2.70
N SER A 30 22.40 -29.39 2.46
CA SER A 30 23.43 -29.62 1.44
C SER A 30 22.93 -29.31 0.02
N LEU A 31 21.64 -29.50 -0.26
CA LEU A 31 21.03 -29.10 -1.53
C LEU A 31 21.07 -27.57 -1.68
N ILE A 32 20.64 -26.83 -0.65
CA ILE A 32 20.68 -25.36 -0.64
C ILE A 32 22.13 -24.87 -0.83
N ALA A 33 23.09 -25.42 -0.08
CA ALA A 33 24.50 -25.04 -0.19
C ALA A 33 25.07 -25.25 -1.59
N LYS A 34 24.80 -26.42 -2.22
CA LYS A 34 25.24 -26.73 -3.57
C LYS A 34 24.57 -25.86 -4.63
N LEU A 35 23.27 -25.57 -4.47
CA LEU A 35 22.50 -24.68 -5.33
C LEU A 35 23.08 -23.26 -5.27
N GLU A 36 23.25 -22.69 -4.10
CA GLU A 36 23.80 -21.33 -3.90
C GLU A 36 25.26 -21.18 -4.34
N SER A 37 26.00 -22.29 -4.45
CA SER A 37 27.37 -22.31 -4.97
C SER A 37 27.46 -22.63 -6.48
N GLY A 38 26.32 -22.79 -7.15
CA GLY A 38 26.26 -23.14 -8.57
C GLY A 38 26.73 -24.55 -8.92
N ARG A 39 26.86 -25.45 -7.92
CA ARG A 39 27.39 -26.82 -8.11
C ARG A 39 26.33 -27.84 -8.51
N ILE A 40 25.06 -27.47 -8.49
CA ILE A 40 23.96 -28.36 -8.84
C ILE A 40 22.83 -27.55 -9.48
N ASP A 41 22.20 -28.17 -10.47
CA ASP A 41 20.92 -27.74 -11.02
C ASP A 41 19.83 -28.63 -10.40
N PRO A 42 18.99 -28.08 -9.50
CA PRO A 42 17.98 -28.88 -8.81
C PRO A 42 16.86 -29.28 -9.76
N THR A 43 16.19 -30.40 -9.45
CA THR A 43 14.99 -30.79 -10.20
C THR A 43 13.89 -29.73 -10.06
N TYR A 44 13.03 -29.59 -11.07
CA TYR A 44 11.90 -28.67 -11.08
C TYR A 44 11.08 -28.72 -9.79
N THR A 45 10.80 -29.92 -9.28
CA THR A 45 10.04 -30.08 -8.03
C THR A 45 10.73 -29.46 -6.82
N LYS A 46 12.06 -29.59 -6.71
CA LYS A 46 12.86 -29.01 -5.62
C LYS A 46 12.94 -27.50 -5.75
N THR A 47 13.18 -27.02 -6.98
CA THR A 47 13.17 -25.59 -7.29
C THR A 47 11.85 -24.94 -6.89
N LYS A 48 10.72 -25.52 -7.29
CA LYS A 48 9.38 -25.04 -6.93
C LYS A 48 9.17 -24.96 -5.41
N LYS A 49 9.63 -25.95 -4.65
CA LYS A 49 9.53 -25.96 -3.18
C LYS A 49 10.36 -24.83 -2.55
N ILE A 50 11.57 -24.59 -3.05
CA ILE A 50 12.47 -23.55 -2.54
C ILE A 50 11.87 -22.16 -2.81
N PHE A 51 11.44 -21.89 -4.04
CA PHE A 51 10.82 -20.60 -4.38
C PHE A 51 9.49 -20.38 -3.67
N ALA A 52 8.68 -21.42 -3.47
CA ALA A 52 7.45 -21.31 -2.68
C ALA A 52 7.75 -20.90 -1.24
N ALA A 53 8.74 -21.55 -0.59
CA ALA A 53 9.14 -21.21 0.77
C ALA A 53 9.67 -19.77 0.90
N LEU A 54 10.45 -19.28 -0.07
CA LEU A 54 10.94 -17.91 -0.11
C LEU A 54 9.78 -16.91 -0.33
N SER A 55 8.91 -17.17 -1.29
CA SER A 55 7.76 -16.29 -1.59
C SER A 55 6.79 -16.17 -0.42
N ASP A 56 6.53 -17.27 0.30
CA ASP A 56 5.65 -17.24 1.48
C ASP A 56 6.23 -16.41 2.63
N LEU A 57 7.55 -16.37 2.74
CA LEU A 57 8.26 -15.55 3.72
C LEU A 57 8.28 -14.06 3.33
N GLU A 58 8.59 -13.75 2.08
CA GLU A 58 8.52 -12.37 1.58
C GLU A 58 7.11 -11.78 1.80
N LYS A 59 6.05 -12.57 1.54
CA LYS A 59 4.66 -12.14 1.79
C LYS A 59 4.36 -11.89 3.27
N LYS A 60 5.00 -12.63 4.20
CA LYS A 60 4.81 -12.44 5.64
C LYS A 60 5.51 -11.19 6.17
N GLU A 61 6.65 -10.82 5.61
CA GLU A 61 7.42 -9.64 5.99
C GLU A 61 6.95 -8.38 5.25
N GLU A 62 6.13 -8.54 4.21
CA GLU A 62 5.64 -7.41 3.43
C GLU A 62 4.76 -6.49 4.28
N VAL A 63 5.10 -5.20 4.28
CA VAL A 63 4.31 -4.16 4.93
C VAL A 63 2.90 -4.12 4.32
N LYS A 64 1.89 -4.07 5.16
CA LYS A 64 0.47 -4.03 4.76
C LYS A 64 -0.12 -2.63 4.89
N ALA A 65 -1.18 -2.36 4.16
CA ALA A 65 -1.90 -1.09 4.18
C ALA A 65 -2.24 -0.61 5.60
N GLY A 66 -2.65 -1.53 6.48
CA GLY A 66 -2.97 -1.22 7.88
C GLY A 66 -1.78 -0.72 8.71
N GLN A 67 -0.54 -0.99 8.30
CA GLN A 67 0.68 -0.54 8.96
C GLN A 67 1.17 0.83 8.43
N LEU A 68 0.61 1.26 7.28
CA LEU A 68 0.95 2.52 6.61
C LEU A 68 -0.09 3.60 6.87
N MET A 69 -1.36 3.20 7.05
CA MET A 69 -2.48 4.11 7.06
C MET A 69 -2.43 5.08 8.25
N ASN A 70 -2.84 6.31 8.00
CA ASN A 70 -3.28 7.22 9.04
C ASN A 70 -4.73 6.85 9.41
N SER A 71 -4.93 6.46 10.66
CA SER A 71 -6.25 6.05 11.17
C SER A 71 -7.20 7.24 11.43
N ARG A 72 -6.67 8.46 11.44
CA ARG A 72 -7.47 9.67 11.62
C ARG A 72 -8.03 10.12 10.28
N ILE A 73 -9.27 9.75 9.98
CA ILE A 73 -9.97 10.22 8.80
C ILE A 73 -10.62 11.58 9.13
N VAL A 74 -10.18 12.62 8.42
CA VAL A 74 -10.87 13.91 8.39
C VAL A 74 -11.67 13.95 7.10
N GLU A 75 -12.98 14.06 7.19
CA GLU A 75 -13.93 13.94 6.08
C GLU A 75 -14.87 15.14 5.98
N VAL A 76 -15.54 15.26 4.84
CA VAL A 76 -16.66 16.16 4.60
C VAL A 76 -17.80 15.40 3.93
N SER A 77 -19.03 15.93 4.00
CA SER A 77 -20.14 15.41 3.19
C SER A 77 -20.24 16.14 1.86
N SER A 78 -20.95 15.58 0.92
CA SER A 78 -21.23 16.21 -0.37
C SER A 78 -21.99 17.54 -0.26
N SER A 79 -22.79 17.69 0.79
CA SER A 79 -23.55 18.92 1.11
C SER A 79 -22.75 20.01 1.84
N THR A 80 -21.53 19.71 2.28
CA THR A 80 -20.65 20.66 2.99
C THR A 80 -20.33 21.86 2.08
N LEU A 81 -20.29 23.07 2.66
CA LEU A 81 -19.87 24.26 1.93
C LEU A 81 -18.36 24.26 1.67
N ILE A 82 -17.94 24.73 0.49
CA ILE A 82 -16.52 24.78 0.13
C ILE A 82 -15.69 25.55 1.17
N LYS A 83 -16.20 26.66 1.69
CA LYS A 83 -15.52 27.44 2.74
C LYS A 83 -15.27 26.65 4.03
N GLU A 84 -16.17 25.74 4.38
CA GLU A 84 -16.02 24.89 5.56
C GLU A 84 -14.99 23.80 5.32
N ALA A 85 -14.97 23.23 4.12
CA ALA A 85 -13.95 22.29 3.68
C ALA A 85 -12.54 22.93 3.72
N ILE A 86 -12.39 24.15 3.20
CA ILE A 86 -11.13 24.93 3.28
C ILE A 86 -10.70 25.13 4.74
N SER A 87 -11.63 25.50 5.62
CA SER A 87 -11.34 25.67 7.04
C SER A 87 -10.88 24.38 7.70
N LYS A 88 -11.46 23.22 7.34
CA LYS A 88 -11.01 21.91 7.79
C LYS A 88 -9.61 21.58 7.27
N MET A 89 -9.32 21.77 5.98
CA MET A 89 -8.00 21.54 5.41
C MET A 89 -6.92 22.34 6.14
N LYS A 90 -7.14 23.63 6.36
CA LYS A 90 -6.22 24.50 7.11
C LYS A 90 -6.05 24.04 8.56
N LYS A 91 -7.15 23.71 9.26
CA LYS A 91 -7.11 23.31 10.67
C LYS A 91 -6.33 22.02 10.91
N TYR A 92 -6.40 21.07 9.96
CA TYR A 92 -5.78 19.75 10.09
C TYR A 92 -4.51 19.61 9.24
N GLU A 93 -4.09 20.67 8.56
CA GLU A 93 -2.89 20.71 7.68
C GLU A 93 -2.91 19.59 6.64
N ILE A 94 -4.05 19.41 5.97
CA ILE A 94 -4.27 18.38 4.96
C ILE A 94 -4.75 19.00 3.66
N SER A 95 -4.29 18.46 2.54
CA SER A 95 -4.59 18.92 1.18
C SER A 95 -5.68 18.12 0.47
N GLN A 96 -6.22 17.08 1.12
CA GLN A 96 -7.25 16.21 0.57
C GLN A 96 -8.25 15.81 1.64
N LEU A 97 -9.53 15.79 1.26
CA LEU A 97 -10.65 15.36 2.10
C LEU A 97 -11.46 14.31 1.37
N PRO A 98 -11.58 13.09 1.89
CA PRO A 98 -12.58 12.14 1.41
C PRO A 98 -13.97 12.72 1.63
N VAL A 99 -14.84 12.57 0.63
CA VAL A 99 -16.24 12.96 0.71
C VAL A 99 -17.05 11.73 1.07
N ILE A 100 -17.68 11.77 2.25
CA ILE A 100 -18.39 10.63 2.81
C ILE A 100 -19.83 11.04 3.14
N ASP A 101 -20.79 10.36 2.53
CA ASP A 101 -22.21 10.52 2.85
C ASP A 101 -22.72 9.27 3.58
N GLY A 102 -23.10 9.46 4.83
CA GLY A 102 -23.42 8.34 5.73
C GLY A 102 -22.20 7.46 5.98
N HIS A 103 -22.16 6.27 5.35
CA HIS A 103 -21.04 5.33 5.43
C HIS A 103 -20.37 5.07 4.07
N ARG A 104 -20.75 5.83 3.05
CA ARG A 104 -20.28 5.64 1.67
C ARG A 104 -19.27 6.71 1.28
N LEU A 105 -18.13 6.28 0.82
CA LEU A 105 -17.19 7.15 0.12
C LEU A 105 -17.79 7.50 -1.23
N VAL A 106 -18.09 8.78 -1.45
CA VAL A 106 -18.75 9.28 -2.68
C VAL A 106 -17.83 10.13 -3.55
N GLY A 107 -16.69 10.58 -3.02
CA GLY A 107 -15.75 11.37 -3.79
C GLY A 107 -14.49 11.75 -3.01
N LEU A 108 -13.69 12.58 -3.65
CA LEU A 108 -12.50 13.20 -3.08
C LEU A 108 -12.50 14.69 -3.38
N LEU A 109 -12.16 15.50 -2.39
CA LEU A 109 -11.94 16.93 -2.54
C LEU A 109 -10.47 17.24 -2.31
N SER A 110 -9.83 17.99 -3.21
CA SER A 110 -8.44 18.41 -3.10
C SER A 110 -8.30 19.94 -3.12
N GLU A 111 -7.18 20.45 -2.61
CA GLU A 111 -6.86 21.89 -2.72
C GLU A 111 -6.84 22.37 -4.18
N SER A 112 -6.30 21.56 -5.10
CA SER A 112 -6.29 21.89 -6.54
C SER A 112 -7.69 22.03 -7.10
N THR A 113 -8.60 21.10 -6.77
CA THR A 113 -9.99 21.17 -7.22
C THR A 113 -10.73 22.39 -6.68
N ILE A 114 -10.46 22.75 -5.41
CA ILE A 114 -11.02 23.97 -4.80
C ILE A 114 -10.47 25.20 -5.50
N LEU A 115 -9.16 25.25 -5.77
CA LEU A 115 -8.54 26.39 -6.45
C LEU A 115 -9.14 26.60 -7.85
N ASP A 116 -9.26 25.53 -8.62
CA ASP A 116 -9.88 25.58 -9.94
C ASP A 116 -11.33 26.09 -9.89
N ALA A 117 -12.09 25.62 -8.90
CA ALA A 117 -13.47 26.06 -8.71
C ALA A 117 -13.57 27.55 -8.33
N LEU A 118 -12.70 28.04 -7.45
CA LEU A 118 -12.68 29.44 -7.03
C LEU A 118 -12.33 30.39 -8.18
N LEU A 119 -11.51 29.92 -9.12
CA LEU A 119 -11.08 30.73 -10.27
C LEU A 119 -12.09 30.71 -11.43
N ASN A 120 -12.78 29.56 -11.62
CA ASN A 120 -13.53 29.29 -12.85
C ASN A 120 -15.03 29.03 -12.65
N SER A 121 -15.53 28.96 -11.41
CA SER A 121 -16.93 28.64 -11.13
C SER A 121 -17.51 29.43 -9.95
N LYS A 122 -18.84 29.40 -9.84
CA LYS A 122 -19.57 29.94 -8.68
C LYS A 122 -20.03 28.81 -7.73
N ALA A 123 -19.32 27.68 -7.74
CA ALA A 123 -19.66 26.55 -6.89
C ALA A 123 -19.64 26.92 -5.41
N SER A 124 -20.58 26.41 -4.64
CA SER A 124 -20.72 26.68 -3.22
C SER A 124 -20.61 25.42 -2.35
N LYS A 125 -20.96 24.26 -2.91
CA LYS A 125 -20.95 22.96 -2.21
C LYS A 125 -19.89 22.03 -2.75
N VAL A 126 -19.44 21.11 -1.90
CA VAL A 126 -18.48 20.07 -2.24
C VAL A 126 -18.96 19.18 -3.38
N SER A 127 -20.25 18.83 -3.42
CA SER A 127 -20.85 18.00 -4.49
C SER A 127 -20.69 18.57 -5.90
N GLU A 128 -20.49 19.87 -6.02
CA GLU A 128 -20.37 20.57 -7.31
C GLU A 128 -18.96 20.47 -7.91
N ILE A 129 -17.96 20.14 -7.07
CA ILE A 129 -16.55 20.17 -7.45
C ILE A 129 -15.76 18.92 -7.06
N MET A 130 -16.34 18.01 -6.26
CA MET A 130 -15.64 16.78 -5.86
C MET A 130 -15.30 15.92 -7.06
N GLN A 131 -14.16 15.25 -6.97
CA GLN A 131 -13.71 14.26 -7.94
C GLN A 131 -14.29 12.88 -7.60
N GLU A 132 -14.11 11.92 -8.50
CA GLU A 132 -14.47 10.52 -8.27
C GLU A 132 -13.84 9.95 -6.99
N SER A 133 -14.47 8.92 -6.44
CA SER A 133 -13.99 8.25 -5.25
C SER A 133 -12.61 7.64 -5.47
N PRO A 134 -11.65 7.85 -4.56
CA PRO A 134 -10.37 7.18 -4.62
C PRO A 134 -10.53 5.66 -4.40
N PRO A 135 -9.52 4.85 -4.77
CA PRO A 135 -9.56 3.41 -4.57
C PRO A 135 -9.62 3.05 -3.09
N ILE A 136 -10.38 1.99 -2.80
CA ILE A 136 -10.49 1.40 -1.47
C ILE A 136 -9.75 0.07 -1.48
N VAL A 137 -8.91 -0.16 -0.46
CA VAL A 137 -8.18 -1.41 -0.27
C VAL A 137 -8.45 -2.01 1.12
N SER A 138 -8.20 -3.30 1.27
CA SER A 138 -8.23 -3.95 2.57
C SER A 138 -7.01 -3.56 3.41
N LYS A 139 -7.15 -3.59 4.73
CA LYS A 139 -6.05 -3.44 5.70
C LYS A 139 -4.89 -4.42 5.47
N THR A 140 -5.18 -5.58 4.88
CA THR A 140 -4.20 -6.64 4.55
C THR A 140 -3.56 -6.49 3.17
N THR A 141 -3.94 -5.48 2.39
CA THR A 141 -3.38 -5.21 1.06
C THR A 141 -1.89 -4.88 1.17
N SER A 142 -1.08 -5.41 0.27
CA SER A 142 0.36 -5.23 0.28
C SER A 142 0.79 -3.81 -0.09
N ILE A 143 1.95 -3.39 0.43
CA ILE A 143 2.57 -2.09 0.09
C ILE A 143 2.77 -1.93 -1.42
N GLN A 144 3.05 -3.03 -2.13
CA GLN A 144 3.28 -3.00 -3.58
C GLN A 144 2.01 -2.57 -4.33
N VAL A 145 0.86 -3.10 -3.95
CA VAL A 145 -0.45 -2.71 -4.54
C VAL A 145 -0.76 -1.26 -4.20
N VAL A 146 -0.61 -0.88 -2.92
CA VAL A 146 -0.82 0.51 -2.47
C VAL A 146 0.08 1.48 -3.23
N SER A 147 1.37 1.16 -3.37
CA SER A 147 2.33 1.97 -4.11
C SER A 147 1.94 2.16 -5.57
N ASN A 148 1.46 1.11 -6.24
CA ASN A 148 1.00 1.20 -7.62
C ASN A 148 -0.25 2.09 -7.75
N LEU A 149 -1.20 1.99 -6.83
CA LEU A 149 -2.38 2.86 -6.81
C LEU A 149 -1.99 4.32 -6.58
N LEU A 150 -1.08 4.61 -5.66
CA LEU A 150 -0.63 5.97 -5.36
C LEU A 150 0.17 6.64 -6.50
N LYS A 151 0.58 5.92 -7.54
CA LYS A 151 1.11 6.52 -8.77
C LYS A 151 0.03 7.28 -9.55
N HIS A 152 -1.21 6.83 -9.49
CA HIS A 152 -2.33 7.34 -10.28
C HIS A 152 -3.35 8.12 -9.44
N TYR A 153 -3.43 7.85 -8.14
CA TYR A 153 -4.37 8.48 -7.21
C TYR A 153 -3.63 9.23 -6.11
N PRO A 154 -4.13 10.37 -5.66
CA PRO A 154 -3.48 11.16 -4.60
C PRO A 154 -3.60 10.49 -3.23
N VAL A 155 -4.63 9.67 -3.03
CA VAL A 155 -4.91 8.96 -1.78
C VAL A 155 -5.50 7.58 -2.06
N VAL A 156 -5.26 6.64 -1.16
CA VAL A 156 -5.89 5.32 -1.10
C VAL A 156 -6.62 5.20 0.23
N VAL A 157 -7.88 4.79 0.20
CA VAL A 157 -8.69 4.59 1.40
C VAL A 157 -8.56 3.14 1.87
N VAL A 158 -8.45 2.94 3.17
CA VAL A 158 -8.34 1.60 3.77
C VAL A 158 -9.65 1.24 4.46
N SER A 159 -10.15 0.04 4.18
CA SER A 159 -11.35 -0.51 4.81
C SER A 159 -11.07 -1.82 5.56
N GLU A 160 -11.88 -2.08 6.58
CA GLU A 160 -11.93 -3.32 7.35
C GLU A 160 -13.37 -3.62 7.73
N GLY A 161 -13.86 -4.82 7.42
CA GLY A 161 -15.25 -5.20 7.71
C GLY A 161 -16.30 -4.26 7.11
N GLY A 162 -16.03 -3.69 5.93
CA GLY A 162 -16.94 -2.75 5.25
C GLY A 162 -16.91 -1.31 5.79
N LYS A 163 -16.10 -1.02 6.81
CA LYS A 163 -15.93 0.32 7.37
C LYS A 163 -14.64 0.95 6.89
N LEU A 164 -14.63 2.24 6.64
CA LEU A 164 -13.43 2.99 6.34
C LEU A 164 -12.65 3.20 7.64
N VAL A 165 -11.37 2.81 7.66
CA VAL A 165 -10.55 2.78 8.88
C VAL A 165 -9.27 3.61 8.76
N GLY A 166 -8.95 4.12 7.59
CA GLY A 166 -7.77 4.97 7.41
C GLY A 166 -7.59 5.42 5.96
N LEU A 167 -6.56 6.24 5.78
CA LEU A 167 -6.12 6.79 4.51
C LEU A 167 -4.62 6.59 4.36
N ILE A 168 -4.16 6.44 3.13
CA ILE A 168 -2.74 6.39 2.78
C ILE A 168 -2.48 7.38 1.66
N THR A 169 -1.48 8.24 1.87
CA THR A 169 -0.98 9.20 0.89
C THR A 169 0.43 8.83 0.44
N LYS A 170 0.96 9.55 -0.55
CA LYS A 170 2.37 9.40 -0.96
C LYS A 170 3.34 9.72 0.19
N SER A 171 3.01 10.69 1.03
CA SER A 171 3.84 11.07 2.19
C SER A 171 3.95 9.94 3.21
N ASP A 172 2.85 9.23 3.50
CA ASP A 172 2.86 8.07 4.41
C ASP A 172 3.75 6.95 3.89
N LEU A 173 3.65 6.67 2.57
CA LEU A 173 4.49 5.68 1.90
C LEU A 173 5.98 6.04 1.96
N LEU A 174 6.32 7.30 1.64
CA LEU A 174 7.70 7.78 1.68
C LEU A 174 8.25 7.76 3.11
N GLY A 175 7.49 8.22 4.10
CA GLY A 175 7.88 8.19 5.50
C GLY A 175 8.25 6.78 5.95
N LYS A 176 7.48 5.76 5.56
CA LYS A 176 7.78 4.37 5.90
C LYS A 176 9.03 3.82 5.21
N LEU A 177 9.27 4.18 3.96
CA LEU A 177 10.43 3.73 3.19
C LEU A 177 11.74 4.36 3.66
N TYR A 178 11.71 5.59 4.20
CA TYR A 178 12.89 6.29 4.71
C TYR A 178 13.19 6.05 6.20
N SER A 179 12.24 5.47 6.94
CA SER A 179 12.38 5.16 8.37
C SER A 179 12.89 3.74 8.65
N GLY A 180 13.31 3.00 7.62
CA GLY A 180 13.81 1.63 7.70
C GLY A 180 15.33 1.54 7.59
#